data_9667bbbcb2283c3f0beb7bcda81fdd4e
#
_entry.id   9667bbbcb2283c3f0beb7bcda81fdd4e
#
_cell.length_a   1.000
_cell.length_b   1.000
_cell.length_c   1.000
_cell.angle_alpha   90.00
_cell.angle_beta   90.00
_cell.angle_gamma   90.00
#
_symmetry.space_group_name_H-M   'P 1'
#
loop_
_entity.id
_entity.type
_entity.pdbx_description
1 polymer ?
#
loop_
_entity_poly.entity_id
_entity_poly.type
_entity_poly.pdbx_seq_one_letter_code
_entity_poly.pdbx_strand_id
1 'polypeptide(L)'
;NRVMRMLERIHDGDDAVPAKQARFDSLRLGVSWPRDVLAKRIDERIDMRLEKGMIEEVQRLMDEGASTEFLLGLGLEYRFITQYLIGEIPDRDDMLAQLAHAIKKFAKRQMTWFRRNPDIVWLDMQGDAYAQACEAVEAFLKK
;
A
#
# COMPACT_ATOMS: atom_id res chain seq x y z
N ASN A 1 6.95 0.04 20.64
CA ASN A 1 7.79 -1.08 20.14
C ASN A 1 9.14 -0.67 19.56
N ARG A 2 9.26 0.41 18.74
CA ARG A 2 10.55 0.82 18.16
C ARG A 2 11.48 1.47 19.21
N VAL A 3 10.89 2.26 20.10
CA VAL A 3 11.62 2.91 21.20
C VAL A 3 12.10 1.88 22.21
N MET A 4 11.25 0.90 22.56
CA MET A 4 11.64 -0.18 23.48
C MET A 4 12.80 -1.01 22.94
N ARG A 5 12.75 -1.43 21.67
CA ARG A 5 13.88 -2.13 21.03
C ARG A 5 15.17 -1.31 20.98
N MET A 6 15.07 0.02 20.86
CA MET A 6 16.23 0.90 20.89
C MET A 6 16.82 0.98 22.30
N LEU A 7 15.97 1.06 23.34
CA LEU A 7 16.38 1.06 24.73
C LEU A 7 16.99 -0.29 25.15
N GLU A 8 16.41 -1.41 24.72
CA GLU A 8 16.95 -2.75 24.92
C GLU A 8 18.35 -2.85 24.32
N ARG A 9 18.57 -2.42 23.09
CA ARG A 9 19.87 -2.44 22.43
C ARG A 9 20.91 -1.58 23.16
N ILE A 10 20.53 -0.37 23.60
CA ILE A 10 21.42 0.51 24.37
C ILE A 10 21.78 -0.14 25.70
N HIS A 11 20.80 -0.80 26.35
CA HIS A 11 21.04 -1.51 27.62
C HIS A 11 22.01 -2.69 27.44
N ASP A 12 21.92 -3.38 26.32
CA ASP A 12 22.79 -4.51 25.97
C ASP A 12 24.16 -4.07 25.41
N GLY A 13 24.46 -2.75 25.41
CA GLY A 13 25.70 -2.20 24.91
C GLY A 13 25.83 -2.17 23.38
N ASP A 14 24.73 -2.40 22.66
CA ASP A 14 24.65 -2.32 21.19
C ASP A 14 24.06 -0.96 20.76
N ASP A 15 24.83 0.10 21.01
CA ASP A 15 24.51 1.48 20.62
C ASP A 15 24.96 1.80 19.17
N ALA A 16 25.71 0.92 18.54
CA ALA A 16 26.07 1.07 17.13
C ALA A 16 24.85 0.84 16.23
N VAL A 17 24.34 1.91 15.61
CA VAL A 17 23.43 1.76 14.46
C VAL A 17 24.29 1.20 13.31
N PRO A 18 24.08 -0.04 12.87
CA PRO A 18 24.85 -0.58 11.76
C PRO A 18 24.71 0.35 10.57
N ALA A 19 25.82 0.81 10.02
CA ALA A 19 25.79 1.55 8.76
C ALA A 19 25.04 0.69 7.74
N LYS A 20 23.99 1.23 7.12
CA LYS A 20 23.30 0.57 6.04
C LYS A 20 24.22 0.44 4.84
N GLN A 21 25.09 -0.55 4.85
CA GLN A 21 25.84 -0.92 3.66
C GLN A 21 24.92 -1.72 2.74
N ALA A 22 24.74 -1.20 1.53
CA ALA A 22 24.03 -1.95 0.51
C ALA A 22 24.86 -3.22 0.20
N ARG A 23 24.23 -4.39 0.38
CA ARG A 23 24.87 -5.69 0.09
C ARG A 23 25.02 -5.94 -1.43
N PHE A 24 24.18 -5.29 -2.22
CA PHE A 24 24.09 -5.43 -3.65
C PHE A 24 23.88 -4.06 -4.28
N ASP A 25 24.45 -3.89 -5.47
CA ASP A 25 24.03 -2.79 -6.33
C ASP A 25 22.62 -3.09 -6.83
N SER A 26 21.72 -2.11 -6.76
CA SER A 26 20.30 -2.33 -7.04
C SER A 26 19.67 -1.15 -7.75
N LEU A 27 19.02 -1.40 -8.88
CA LEU A 27 18.14 -0.45 -9.53
C LEU A 27 16.75 -0.49 -8.87
N ARG A 28 16.23 0.69 -8.51
CA ARG A 28 14.89 0.81 -7.94
C ARG A 28 14.02 1.60 -8.89
N LEU A 29 12.99 0.96 -9.41
CA LEU A 29 12.00 1.57 -10.27
C LEU A 29 10.74 1.86 -9.46
N GLY A 30 10.20 3.07 -9.56
CA GLY A 30 8.94 3.47 -8.97
C GLY A 30 7.96 3.87 -10.06
N VAL A 31 6.71 3.46 -9.95
CA VAL A 31 5.64 3.88 -10.86
C VAL A 31 4.91 5.09 -10.31
N SER A 32 4.59 6.06 -11.15
CA SER A 32 3.84 7.25 -10.75
C SER A 32 2.70 7.56 -11.70
N TRP A 33 1.61 8.04 -11.11
CA TRP A 33 0.46 8.61 -11.80
C TRP A 33 0.21 10.03 -11.31
N PRO A 34 -0.29 10.95 -12.12
CA PRO A 34 -0.87 12.20 -11.64
C PRO A 34 -1.95 11.91 -10.59
N ARG A 35 -2.05 12.79 -9.60
CA ARG A 35 -2.87 12.55 -8.41
C ARG A 35 -4.36 12.39 -8.72
N ASP A 36 -4.86 13.17 -9.66
CA ASP A 36 -6.25 13.13 -10.13
C ASP A 36 -6.55 11.84 -10.88
N VAL A 37 -5.63 11.43 -11.77
CA VAL A 37 -5.73 10.15 -12.50
C VAL A 37 -5.70 8.98 -11.53
N LEU A 38 -4.77 8.98 -10.56
CA LEU A 38 -4.70 7.92 -9.55
C LEU A 38 -5.99 7.85 -8.71
N ALA A 39 -6.55 9.01 -8.34
CA ALA A 39 -7.80 9.06 -7.59
C ALA A 39 -8.95 8.40 -8.35
N LYS A 40 -9.09 8.73 -9.65
CA LYS A 40 -10.11 8.13 -10.53
C LYS A 40 -9.92 6.63 -10.68
N ARG A 41 -8.69 6.16 -10.91
CA ARG A 41 -8.37 4.73 -11.00
C ARG A 41 -8.67 3.96 -9.71
N ILE A 42 -8.53 4.60 -8.54
CA ILE A 42 -8.91 4.01 -7.25
C ILE A 42 -10.43 3.80 -7.22
N ASP A 43 -11.21 4.81 -7.60
CA ASP A 43 -12.66 4.71 -7.62
C ASP A 43 -13.13 3.61 -8.61
N GLU A 44 -12.66 3.63 -9.84
CA GLU A 44 -12.95 2.61 -10.86
C GLU A 44 -12.57 1.18 -10.39
N ARG A 45 -11.47 1.05 -9.65
CA ARG A 45 -11.06 -0.26 -9.10
C ARG A 45 -12.02 -0.74 -8.01
N ILE A 46 -12.50 0.16 -7.15
CA ILE A 46 -13.48 -0.18 -6.10
C ILE A 46 -14.77 -0.68 -6.78
N ASP A 47 -15.28 0.07 -7.77
CA ASP A 47 -16.49 -0.30 -8.49
C ASP A 47 -16.35 -1.69 -9.15
N MET A 48 -15.26 -1.91 -9.87
CA MET A 48 -14.97 -3.20 -10.49
C MET A 48 -14.88 -4.36 -9.48
N ARG A 49 -14.34 -4.11 -8.29
CA ARG A 49 -14.26 -5.15 -7.23
C ARG A 49 -15.61 -5.42 -6.59
N LEU A 50 -16.47 -4.41 -6.46
CA LEU A 50 -17.85 -4.59 -6.02
C LEU A 50 -18.64 -5.46 -7.00
N GLU A 51 -18.51 -5.19 -8.30
CA GLU A 51 -19.15 -6.00 -9.34
C GLU A 51 -18.67 -7.47 -9.31
N LYS A 52 -17.44 -7.71 -8.88
CA LYS A 52 -16.85 -9.05 -8.73
C LYS A 52 -17.19 -9.75 -7.40
N GLY A 53 -18.06 -9.16 -6.60
CA GLY A 53 -18.52 -9.78 -5.35
C GLY A 53 -17.57 -9.59 -4.17
N MET A 54 -16.94 -8.42 -4.04
CA MET A 54 -16.01 -8.13 -2.94
C MET A 54 -16.68 -8.18 -1.56
N ILE A 55 -17.94 -7.76 -1.44
CA ILE A 55 -18.70 -7.81 -0.18
C ILE A 55 -19.06 -9.26 0.14
N GLU A 56 -19.53 -10.00 -0.86
CA GLU A 56 -19.90 -11.41 -0.77
C GLU A 56 -18.71 -12.30 -0.41
N GLU A 57 -17.50 -11.94 -0.87
CA GLU A 57 -16.27 -12.62 -0.50
C GLU A 57 -16.01 -12.50 1.01
N VAL A 58 -16.12 -11.31 1.59
CA VAL A 58 -15.92 -11.10 3.03
C VAL A 58 -17.00 -11.79 3.84
N GLN A 59 -18.28 -11.71 3.42
CA GLN A 59 -19.38 -12.40 4.08
C GLN A 59 -19.14 -13.91 4.11
N ARG A 60 -18.77 -14.51 2.99
CA ARG A 60 -18.45 -15.93 2.92
C ARG A 60 -17.31 -16.33 3.87
N LEU A 61 -16.25 -15.55 3.95
CA LEU A 61 -15.16 -15.82 4.88
C LEU A 61 -15.61 -15.79 6.34
N MET A 62 -16.51 -14.86 6.69
CA MET A 62 -17.13 -14.82 8.03
C MET A 62 -17.96 -16.07 8.30
N ASP A 63 -18.77 -16.50 7.33
CA ASP A 63 -19.60 -17.70 7.43
C ASP A 63 -18.78 -18.99 7.54
N GLU A 64 -17.59 -19.01 6.91
CA GLU A 64 -16.60 -20.09 7.01
C GLU A 64 -15.79 -20.05 8.32
N GLY A 65 -16.03 -19.07 9.20
CA GLY A 65 -15.47 -19.01 10.55
C GLY A 65 -14.22 -18.11 10.68
N ALA A 66 -13.91 -17.28 9.69
CA ALA A 66 -12.87 -16.28 9.86
C ALA A 66 -13.27 -15.26 10.94
N SER A 67 -12.39 -15.01 11.91
CA SER A 67 -12.71 -14.08 12.99
C SER A 67 -12.75 -12.63 12.51
N THR A 68 -13.66 -11.83 13.10
CA THR A 68 -13.77 -10.39 12.83
C THR A 68 -12.43 -9.68 13.03
N GLU A 69 -11.70 -10.01 14.11
CA GLU A 69 -10.39 -9.40 14.39
C GLU A 69 -9.37 -9.67 13.27
N PHE A 70 -9.35 -10.89 12.75
CA PHE A 70 -8.51 -11.26 11.62
C PHE A 70 -8.85 -10.46 10.36
N LEU A 71 -10.13 -10.38 9.99
CA LEU A 71 -10.59 -9.64 8.82
C LEU A 71 -10.31 -8.14 8.92
N LEU A 72 -10.51 -7.54 10.10
CA LEU A 72 -10.16 -6.13 10.36
C LEU A 72 -8.67 -5.85 10.19
N GLY A 73 -7.81 -6.85 10.35
CA GLY A 73 -6.35 -6.76 10.19
C GLY A 73 -5.83 -6.93 8.76
N LEU A 74 -6.60 -7.53 7.84
CA LEU A 74 -6.13 -7.92 6.50
C LEU A 74 -5.89 -6.76 5.53
N GLY A 75 -6.47 -5.57 5.79
CA GLY A 75 -6.29 -4.40 4.94
C GLY A 75 -7.54 -3.52 4.88
N LEU A 76 -7.48 -2.45 4.08
CA LEU A 76 -8.55 -1.45 4.09
C LEU A 76 -9.88 -2.03 3.57
N GLU A 77 -9.86 -2.75 2.47
CA GLU A 77 -11.08 -3.30 1.85
C GLU A 77 -11.78 -4.25 2.83
N TYR A 78 -11.06 -5.24 3.35
CA TYR A 78 -11.61 -6.18 4.34
C TYR A 78 -12.10 -5.47 5.61
N ARG A 79 -11.35 -4.50 6.11
CA ARG A 79 -11.71 -3.73 7.30
C ARG A 79 -13.05 -3.02 7.15
N PHE A 80 -13.21 -2.19 6.12
CA PHE A 80 -14.42 -1.40 5.94
C PHE A 80 -15.64 -2.26 5.63
N ILE A 81 -15.45 -3.33 4.83
CA ILE A 81 -16.53 -4.27 4.54
C ILE A 81 -16.93 -5.04 5.81
N THR A 82 -15.97 -5.52 6.60
CA THR A 82 -16.26 -6.17 7.87
C THR A 82 -17.01 -5.25 8.81
N GLN A 83 -16.60 -3.98 8.95
CA GLN A 83 -17.30 -2.99 9.76
C GLN A 83 -18.75 -2.75 9.30
N TYR A 84 -18.98 -2.75 7.99
CA TYR A 84 -20.31 -2.70 7.41
C TYR A 84 -21.13 -3.96 7.75
N LEU A 85 -20.58 -5.14 7.56
CA LEU A 85 -21.29 -6.40 7.79
C LEU A 85 -21.65 -6.65 9.26
N ILE A 86 -20.83 -6.14 10.21
CA ILE A 86 -21.14 -6.22 11.65
C ILE A 86 -21.96 -5.04 12.16
N GLY A 87 -22.36 -4.09 11.29
CA GLY A 87 -23.23 -2.96 11.63
C GLY A 87 -22.53 -1.77 12.30
N GLU A 88 -21.19 -1.74 12.35
CA GLU A 88 -20.45 -0.55 12.81
C GLU A 88 -20.60 0.63 11.82
N ILE A 89 -20.68 0.33 10.53
CA ILE A 89 -21.05 1.29 9.49
C ILE A 89 -22.38 0.84 8.92
N PRO A 90 -23.49 1.52 9.23
CA PRO A 90 -24.82 1.01 8.90
C PRO A 90 -25.20 1.17 7.43
N ASP A 91 -24.57 2.09 6.71
CA ASP A 91 -24.89 2.42 5.33
C ASP A 91 -23.77 1.97 4.37
N ARG A 92 -24.19 1.34 3.26
CA ARG A 92 -23.26 0.82 2.25
C ARG A 92 -22.50 1.93 1.52
N ASP A 93 -23.20 3.01 1.17
CA ASP A 93 -22.61 4.10 0.39
C ASP A 93 -21.63 4.89 1.26
N ASP A 94 -21.93 5.05 2.55
CA ASP A 94 -21.01 5.63 3.53
C ASP A 94 -19.77 4.75 3.70
N MET A 95 -19.92 3.44 3.80
CA MET A 95 -18.79 2.50 3.85
C MET A 95 -17.90 2.65 2.63
N LEU A 96 -18.46 2.72 1.42
CA LEU A 96 -17.71 2.89 0.18
C LEU A 96 -16.99 4.24 0.12
N ALA A 97 -17.63 5.31 0.55
CA ALA A 97 -17.01 6.64 0.63
C ALA A 97 -15.82 6.66 1.59
N GLN A 98 -15.98 6.06 2.77
CA GLN A 98 -14.90 5.93 3.75
C GLN A 98 -13.74 5.07 3.22
N LEU A 99 -14.03 3.95 2.58
CA LEU A 99 -13.04 3.08 1.95
C LEU A 99 -12.24 3.82 0.87
N ALA A 100 -12.94 4.50 -0.06
CA ALA A 100 -12.29 5.27 -1.13
C ALA A 100 -11.37 6.37 -0.56
N HIS A 101 -11.86 7.10 0.45
CA HIS A 101 -11.06 8.11 1.16
C HIS A 101 -9.82 7.50 1.81
N ALA A 102 -9.97 6.37 2.50
CA ALA A 102 -8.87 5.70 3.19
C ALA A 102 -7.80 5.20 2.21
N ILE A 103 -8.19 4.63 1.06
CA ILE A 103 -7.26 4.18 0.01
C ILE A 103 -6.51 5.38 -0.59
N LYS A 104 -7.20 6.47 -0.94
CA LYS A 104 -6.57 7.70 -1.46
C LYS A 104 -5.57 8.30 -0.46
N LYS A 105 -5.91 8.30 0.83
CA LYS A 105 -5.02 8.74 1.92
C LYS A 105 -3.81 7.81 2.07
N PHE A 106 -4.01 6.51 1.93
CA PHE A 106 -2.94 5.52 1.98
C PHE A 106 -1.98 5.70 0.81
N ALA A 107 -2.47 5.84 -0.42
CA ALA A 107 -1.65 6.11 -1.61
C ALA A 107 -0.81 7.38 -1.45
N LYS A 108 -1.38 8.46 -0.89
CA LYS A 108 -0.62 9.69 -0.59
C LYS A 108 0.52 9.42 0.40
N ARG A 109 0.29 8.63 1.46
CA ARG A 109 1.32 8.27 2.44
C ARG A 109 2.43 7.43 1.81
N GLN A 110 2.08 6.46 0.95
CA GLN A 110 3.04 5.65 0.20
C GLN A 110 3.96 6.54 -0.63
N MET A 111 3.41 7.47 -1.43
CA MET A 111 4.22 8.39 -2.24
C MET A 111 5.14 9.26 -1.38
N THR A 112 4.66 9.76 -0.24
CA THR A 112 5.49 10.54 0.68
C THR A 112 6.64 9.70 1.25
N TRP A 113 6.41 8.42 1.50
CA TRP A 113 7.43 7.51 2.02
C TRP A 113 8.46 7.16 0.95
N PHE A 114 8.03 6.77 -0.24
CA PHE A 114 8.92 6.41 -1.35
C PHE A 114 9.79 7.57 -1.83
N ARG A 115 9.24 8.79 -1.87
CA ARG A 115 9.98 10.00 -2.26
C ARG A 115 11.13 10.38 -1.33
N ARG A 116 11.22 9.76 -0.15
CA ARG A 116 12.38 9.92 0.74
C ARG A 116 13.63 9.20 0.23
N ASN A 117 13.47 8.27 -0.68
CA ASN A 117 14.58 7.58 -1.32
C ASN A 117 14.91 8.25 -2.66
N PRO A 118 16.06 8.97 -2.75
CA PRO A 118 16.46 9.66 -3.97
C PRO A 118 16.89 8.70 -5.09
N ASP A 119 17.19 7.42 -4.76
CA ASP A 119 17.68 6.43 -5.71
C ASP A 119 16.55 5.79 -6.54
N ILE A 120 15.30 6.18 -6.34
CA ILE A 120 14.18 5.67 -7.13
C ILE A 120 14.11 6.41 -8.45
N VAL A 121 14.25 5.68 -9.54
CA VAL A 121 13.93 6.15 -10.90
C VAL A 121 12.41 6.06 -11.09
N TRP A 122 11.75 7.19 -11.26
CA TRP A 122 10.31 7.24 -11.39
C TRP A 122 9.87 7.11 -12.84
N LEU A 123 8.97 6.15 -13.10
CA LEU A 123 8.36 5.90 -14.40
C LEU A 123 7.01 6.61 -14.46
N ASP A 124 6.81 7.44 -15.49
CA ASP A 124 5.52 8.08 -15.75
C ASP A 124 4.59 7.09 -16.46
N MET A 125 3.54 6.69 -15.76
CA MET A 125 2.57 5.72 -16.27
C MET A 125 1.59 6.32 -17.30
N GLN A 126 1.63 7.62 -17.56
CA GLN A 126 0.88 8.24 -18.66
C GLN A 126 1.65 8.16 -19.99
N GLY A 127 2.96 7.98 -19.93
CA GLY A 127 3.81 7.78 -21.09
C GLY A 127 4.11 6.31 -21.36
N ASP A 128 5.15 6.07 -22.16
CA ASP A 128 5.68 4.71 -22.38
C ASP A 128 6.56 4.30 -21.19
N ALA A 129 5.93 3.81 -20.13
CA ALA A 129 6.62 3.37 -18.92
C ALA A 129 7.54 2.15 -19.20
N TYR A 130 7.24 1.34 -20.21
CA TYR A 130 8.08 0.21 -20.57
C TYR A 130 9.40 0.69 -21.20
N ALA A 131 9.37 1.61 -22.15
CA ALA A 131 10.57 2.19 -22.74
C ALA A 131 11.43 2.88 -21.67
N GLN A 132 10.81 3.68 -20.77
CA GLN A 132 11.52 4.31 -19.65
C GLN A 132 12.21 3.28 -18.74
N ALA A 133 11.55 2.16 -18.45
CA ALA A 133 12.13 1.09 -17.66
C ALA A 133 13.31 0.42 -18.37
N CYS A 134 13.20 0.14 -19.66
CA CYS A 134 14.28 -0.44 -20.47
C CYS A 134 15.52 0.47 -20.46
N GLU A 135 15.35 1.77 -20.70
CA GLU A 135 16.44 2.75 -20.64
C GLU A 135 17.15 2.74 -19.28
N ALA A 136 16.37 2.73 -18.20
CA ALA A 136 16.92 2.73 -16.84
C ALA A 136 17.70 1.43 -16.54
N VAL A 137 17.19 0.28 -17.00
CA VAL A 137 17.87 -1.04 -16.86
C VAL A 137 19.16 -1.07 -17.67
N GLU A 138 19.11 -0.64 -18.93
CA GLU A 138 20.30 -0.60 -19.77
C GLU A 138 21.39 0.31 -19.21
N ALA A 139 21.01 1.48 -18.70
CA ALA A 139 21.96 2.39 -18.06
C ALA A 139 22.56 1.80 -16.77
N PHE A 140 21.79 1.02 -16.03
CA PHE A 140 22.26 0.32 -14.82
C PHE A 140 23.24 -0.81 -15.16
N LEU A 141 22.98 -1.59 -16.20
CA LEU A 141 23.82 -2.72 -16.61
C LEU A 141 25.13 -2.30 -17.29
N LYS A 142 25.24 -1.06 -17.77
CA LYS A 142 26.45 -0.51 -18.39
C LYS A 142 27.45 0.09 -17.38
N LYS A 143 27.07 0.16 -16.09
CA LYS A 143 27.95 0.60 -14.99
C LYS A 143 28.87 -0.50 -14.54
#